data_a665349998b6460170aebc7433b293fc
#
_entry.id   a665349998b6460170aebc7433b293fc
#
_cell.length_a   1.000
_cell.length_b   1.000
_cell.length_c   1.000
_cell.angle_alpha   90.00
_cell.angle_beta   90.00
_cell.angle_gamma   90.00
#
_symmetry.space_group_name_H-M   'P 1'
#
loop_
_entity.id
_entity.type
_entity.pdbx_description
1 polymer ?
#
loop_
_entity_poly.entity_id
_entity_poly.type
_entity_poly.pdbx_seq_one_letter_code
_entity_poly.pdbx_strand_id
1 'polypeptide(L)'
;MSSKELRYAIAVMVGVMLDAVFFWKFQPYSAREHGHDLLPWYCLPVLAFVAGLLLSIGIEGKKRWVPLAILGGFFGANACLIVADCATDPTNHNLWPFEFVMIAAASSPAFLGAAVSGLLKQRKV
;
A
#
# COMPACT_ATOMS: atom_id res chain seq x y z
N MET A 1 6.97 -20.61 10.06
CA MET A 1 6.83 -19.60 8.97
C MET A 1 8.20 -19.35 8.38
N SER A 2 8.32 -19.50 7.08
CA SER A 2 9.61 -19.24 6.41
C SER A 2 9.93 -17.74 6.40
N SER A 3 11.22 -17.41 6.26
CA SER A 3 11.67 -16.00 6.13
C SER A 3 10.97 -15.26 4.97
N LYS A 4 10.62 -15.97 3.90
CA LYS A 4 9.89 -15.40 2.76
C LYS A 4 8.42 -15.11 3.11
N GLU A 5 7.76 -16.04 3.78
CA GLU A 5 6.35 -15.88 4.23
C GLU A 5 6.22 -14.70 5.19
N LEU A 6 7.16 -14.57 6.12
CA LEU A 6 7.20 -13.43 7.04
C LEU A 6 7.29 -12.10 6.27
N ARG A 7 8.14 -12.02 5.24
CA ARG A 7 8.29 -10.80 4.44
C ARG A 7 7.03 -10.46 3.66
N TYR A 8 6.31 -11.46 3.12
CA TYR A 8 5.03 -11.23 2.46
C TYR A 8 3.96 -10.78 3.45
N ALA A 9 3.90 -11.38 4.64
CA ALA A 9 3.00 -10.93 5.69
C ALA A 9 3.28 -9.48 6.10
N ILE A 10 4.55 -9.11 6.27
CA ILE A 10 4.95 -7.72 6.53
C ILE A 10 4.54 -6.81 5.36
N ALA A 11 4.71 -7.25 4.12
CA ALA A 11 4.33 -6.47 2.95
C ALA A 11 2.81 -6.20 2.91
N VAL A 12 1.99 -7.19 3.22
CA VAL A 12 0.53 -7.00 3.36
C VAL A 12 0.22 -6.00 4.47
N MET A 13 0.86 -6.14 5.64
CA MET A 13 0.66 -5.23 6.77
C MET A 13 1.08 -3.79 6.42
N VAL A 14 2.15 -3.61 5.67
CA VAL A 14 2.57 -2.30 5.17
C VAL A 14 1.48 -1.70 4.28
N GLY A 15 0.89 -2.48 3.38
CA GLY A 15 -0.24 -2.03 2.55
C GLY A 15 -1.44 -1.58 3.39
N VAL A 16 -1.81 -2.35 4.41
CA VAL A 16 -2.89 -2.00 5.35
C VAL A 16 -2.56 -0.71 6.11
N MET A 17 -1.33 -0.55 6.57
CA MET A 17 -0.90 0.66 7.28
C MET A 17 -0.89 1.90 6.39
N LEU A 18 -0.50 1.77 5.13
CA LEU A 18 -0.56 2.86 4.16
C LEU A 18 -2.01 3.31 3.94
N ASP A 19 -2.95 2.38 3.82
CA ASP A 19 -4.37 2.72 3.72
C ASP A 19 -4.86 3.43 4.99
N ALA A 20 -4.55 2.89 6.17
CA ALA A 20 -4.96 3.47 7.44
C ALA A 20 -4.44 4.91 7.62
N VAL A 21 -3.20 5.18 7.24
CA VAL A 21 -2.59 6.51 7.40
C VAL A 21 -3.14 7.52 6.38
N PHE A 22 -3.33 7.11 5.13
CA PHE A 22 -3.67 8.05 4.06
C PHE A 22 -5.17 8.13 3.76
N PHE A 23 -5.94 7.08 4.03
CA PHE A 23 -7.36 7.01 3.66
C PHE A 23 -8.29 6.84 4.86
N TRP A 24 -7.97 5.99 5.83
CA TRP A 24 -8.92 5.67 6.88
C TRP A 24 -9.19 6.79 7.87
N LYS A 25 -8.19 7.44 8.39
CA LYS A 25 -8.30 8.47 9.44
C LYS A 25 -9.30 8.16 10.56
N PHE A 26 -9.75 6.94 10.68
CA PHE A 26 -10.70 6.42 11.69
C PHE A 26 -12.04 7.16 11.77
N GLN A 27 -12.46 7.81 10.70
CA GLN A 27 -13.73 8.54 10.61
C GLN A 27 -14.47 8.20 9.32
N PRO A 28 -15.83 8.21 9.32
CA PRO A 28 -16.61 8.08 8.10
C PRO A 28 -16.16 9.10 7.05
N TYR A 29 -16.21 8.71 5.81
CA TYR A 29 -15.75 9.55 4.68
C TYR A 29 -16.42 10.94 4.67
N SER A 30 -17.71 10.99 4.94
CA SER A 30 -18.49 12.23 5.01
C SER A 30 -18.10 13.17 6.16
N ALA A 31 -17.50 12.64 7.22
CA ALA A 31 -17.06 13.42 8.38
C ALA A 31 -15.59 13.84 8.31
N ARG A 32 -14.89 13.52 7.24
CA ARG A 32 -13.48 13.88 7.05
C ARG A 32 -13.39 15.34 6.66
N GLU A 33 -13.00 16.18 7.60
CA GLU A 33 -12.65 17.56 7.30
C GLU A 33 -11.33 17.60 6.49
N HIS A 34 -11.34 18.39 5.42
CA HIS A 34 -10.15 18.68 4.65
C HIS A 34 -9.18 19.48 5.52
N GLY A 35 -8.03 18.93 5.85
CA GLY A 35 -6.98 19.73 6.46
C GLY A 35 -6.07 19.09 7.50
N HIS A 36 -6.32 17.90 7.97
CA HIS A 36 -5.46 17.24 8.95
C HIS A 36 -4.92 15.90 8.45
N ASP A 37 -4.15 15.95 7.38
CA ASP A 37 -3.41 14.78 6.93
C ASP A 37 -2.22 14.56 7.86
N LEU A 38 -2.11 13.33 8.41
CA LEU A 38 -0.97 12.93 9.25
C LEU A 38 0.35 13.09 8.48
N LEU A 39 0.31 12.79 7.18
CA LEU A 39 1.43 12.94 6.26
C LEU A 39 0.94 13.54 4.94
N PRO A 40 1.75 14.35 4.26
CA PRO A 40 1.46 14.81 2.91
C PRO A 40 1.29 13.63 1.95
N TRP A 41 0.36 13.75 1.01
CA TRP A 41 0.03 12.68 0.06
C TRP A 41 1.23 12.18 -0.78
N TYR A 42 2.21 13.05 -1.06
CA TYR A 42 3.42 12.68 -1.80
C TYR A 42 4.36 11.74 -1.02
N CYS A 43 4.15 11.61 0.30
CA CYS A 43 4.87 10.61 1.09
C CYS A 43 4.46 9.17 0.73
N LEU A 44 3.24 8.97 0.25
CA LEU A 44 2.72 7.64 -0.07
C LEU A 44 3.57 6.92 -1.14
N PRO A 45 3.84 7.51 -2.32
CA PRO A 45 4.70 6.86 -3.31
C PRO A 45 6.14 6.64 -2.81
N VAL A 46 6.66 7.54 -2.00
CA VAL A 46 8.01 7.40 -1.40
C VAL A 46 8.04 6.22 -0.43
N LEU A 47 7.07 6.12 0.46
CA LEU A 47 6.96 5.01 1.41
C LEU A 47 6.73 3.68 0.69
N ALA A 48 5.92 3.65 -0.36
CA ALA A 48 5.72 2.48 -1.19
C ALA A 48 7.03 2.02 -1.86
N PHE A 49 7.80 2.95 -2.44
CA PHE A 49 9.11 2.65 -3.01
C PHE A 49 10.08 2.06 -1.98
N VAL A 50 10.21 2.72 -0.83
CA VAL A 50 11.11 2.27 0.25
C VAL A 50 10.70 0.89 0.76
N ALA A 51 9.41 0.66 0.97
CA ALA A 51 8.90 -0.64 1.40
C ALA A 51 9.19 -1.73 0.35
N GLY A 52 8.92 -1.45 -0.93
CA GLY A 52 9.23 -2.36 -2.03
C GLY A 52 10.71 -2.69 -2.11
N LEU A 53 11.59 -1.70 -1.94
CA LEU A 53 13.04 -1.87 -1.92
C LEU A 53 13.47 -2.75 -0.74
N LEU A 54 13.15 -2.35 0.49
CA LEU A 54 13.66 -3.00 1.70
C LEU A 54 13.15 -4.44 1.84
N LEU A 55 11.86 -4.67 1.60
CA LEU A 55 11.26 -6.00 1.72
C LEU A 55 11.71 -6.96 0.62
N SER A 56 12.16 -6.44 -0.52
CA SER A 56 12.67 -7.27 -1.63
C SER A 56 14.15 -7.60 -1.52
N ILE A 57 14.91 -6.93 -0.64
CA ILE A 57 16.33 -7.25 -0.41
C ILE A 57 16.46 -8.69 0.12
N GLY A 58 17.31 -9.49 -0.52
CA GLY A 58 17.57 -10.86 -0.10
C GLY A 58 16.49 -11.88 -0.50
N ILE A 59 15.42 -11.48 -1.19
CA ILE A 59 14.49 -12.42 -1.80
C ILE A 59 15.09 -12.94 -3.10
N GLU A 60 15.18 -14.26 -3.20
CA GLU A 60 15.56 -14.94 -4.44
C GLU A 60 14.29 -15.30 -5.25
N GLY A 61 14.35 -15.07 -6.56
CA GLY A 61 13.26 -15.40 -7.47
C GLY A 61 12.32 -14.22 -7.76
N LYS A 62 11.02 -14.47 -7.76
CA LYS A 62 10.01 -13.50 -8.24
C LYS A 62 9.75 -12.37 -7.24
N LYS A 63 10.61 -11.37 -7.20
CA LYS A 63 10.51 -10.19 -6.32
C LYS A 63 9.21 -9.38 -6.50
N ARG A 64 8.54 -9.51 -7.64
CA ARG A 64 7.26 -8.86 -7.94
C ARG A 64 6.13 -9.19 -6.96
N TRP A 65 6.24 -10.27 -6.22
CA TRP A 65 5.23 -10.65 -5.24
C TRP A 65 5.22 -9.74 -4.01
N VAL A 66 6.34 -9.09 -3.68
CA VAL A 66 6.39 -8.13 -2.57
C VAL A 66 5.52 -6.90 -2.86
N PRO A 67 5.71 -6.17 -3.96
CA PRO A 67 4.84 -5.03 -4.25
C PRO A 67 3.38 -5.45 -4.50
N LEU A 68 3.13 -6.64 -5.04
CA LEU A 68 1.77 -7.18 -5.15
C LEU A 68 1.14 -7.46 -3.78
N ALA A 69 1.91 -7.92 -2.80
CA ALA A 69 1.43 -8.11 -1.44
C ALA A 69 1.12 -6.76 -0.75
N ILE A 70 1.96 -5.74 -0.96
CA ILE A 70 1.69 -4.37 -0.49
C ILE A 70 0.39 -3.84 -1.10
N LEU A 71 0.24 -3.96 -2.42
CA LEU A 71 -0.96 -3.52 -3.13
C LEU A 71 -2.21 -4.29 -2.67
N GLY A 72 -2.09 -5.61 -2.47
CA GLY A 72 -3.17 -6.46 -1.97
C GLY A 72 -3.63 -6.07 -0.57
N GLY A 73 -2.70 -5.77 0.33
CA GLY A 73 -3.00 -5.25 1.67
C GLY A 73 -3.71 -3.90 1.62
N PHE A 74 -3.22 -3.00 0.77
CA PHE A 74 -3.81 -1.69 0.57
C PHE A 74 -5.24 -1.80 0.00
N PHE A 75 -5.44 -2.58 -1.04
CA PHE A 75 -6.77 -2.80 -1.64
C PHE A 75 -7.73 -3.44 -0.66
N GLY A 76 -7.29 -4.46 0.08
CA GLY A 76 -8.11 -5.14 1.06
C GLY A 76 -8.60 -4.20 2.16
N ALA A 77 -7.70 -3.40 2.72
CA ALA A 77 -8.03 -2.42 3.75
C ALA A 77 -9.00 -1.34 3.21
N ASN A 78 -8.74 -0.80 2.01
CA ASN A 78 -9.62 0.20 1.41
C ASN A 78 -11.00 -0.37 1.05
N ALA A 79 -11.07 -1.61 0.61
CA ALA A 79 -12.35 -2.28 0.40
C ALA A 79 -13.15 -2.41 1.70
N CYS A 80 -12.50 -2.75 2.81
CA CYS A 80 -13.14 -2.78 4.13
C CYS A 80 -13.63 -1.39 4.55
N LEU A 81 -12.85 -0.35 4.30
CA LEU A 81 -13.25 1.03 4.55
C LEU A 81 -14.51 1.41 3.76
N ILE A 82 -14.52 1.13 2.46
CA ILE A 82 -15.66 1.43 1.59
C ILE A 82 -16.92 0.70 2.08
N VAL A 83 -16.81 -0.57 2.43
CA VAL A 83 -17.95 -1.34 2.96
C VAL A 83 -18.44 -0.76 4.28
N ALA A 84 -17.56 -0.40 5.20
CA ALA A 84 -17.91 0.20 6.48
C ALA A 84 -18.59 1.56 6.31
N ASP A 85 -18.07 2.43 5.44
CA ASP A 85 -18.63 3.75 5.19
C ASP A 85 -19.98 3.66 4.45
N CYS A 86 -20.11 2.77 3.48
CA CYS A 86 -21.37 2.56 2.76
C CYS A 86 -22.46 1.94 3.65
N ALA A 87 -22.10 1.24 4.73
CA ALA A 87 -23.05 0.74 5.71
C ALA A 87 -23.72 1.87 6.51
N THR A 88 -23.02 2.99 6.70
CA THR A 88 -23.54 4.18 7.39
C THR A 88 -24.20 5.16 6.43
N ASP A 89 -23.63 5.36 5.25
CA ASP A 89 -24.16 6.22 4.19
C ASP A 89 -23.85 5.63 2.81
N PRO A 90 -24.84 5.05 2.10
CA PRO A 90 -24.62 4.44 0.78
C PRO A 90 -24.13 5.41 -0.31
N THR A 91 -24.22 6.73 -0.09
CA THR A 91 -23.75 7.76 -1.03
C THR A 91 -22.25 8.03 -0.90
N ASN A 92 -21.63 7.60 0.19
CA ASN A 92 -20.20 7.69 0.39
C ASN A 92 -19.50 6.80 -0.65
N HIS A 93 -18.32 7.20 -1.09
CA HIS A 93 -17.52 6.45 -2.06
C HIS A 93 -18.18 6.17 -3.41
N ASN A 94 -19.03 7.08 -3.90
CA ASN A 94 -19.61 6.96 -5.24
C ASN A 94 -18.56 6.79 -6.35
N LEU A 95 -17.34 7.23 -6.10
CA LEU A 95 -16.19 7.13 -7.02
C LEU A 95 -15.18 6.07 -6.60
N TRP A 96 -15.62 5.04 -5.87
CA TRP A 96 -14.75 3.98 -5.36
C TRP A 96 -13.82 3.33 -6.41
N PRO A 97 -14.20 3.16 -7.69
CA PRO A 97 -13.26 2.64 -8.68
C PRO A 97 -12.05 3.54 -8.88
N PHE A 98 -12.23 4.87 -8.79
CA PHE A 98 -11.12 5.83 -8.87
C PHE A 98 -10.18 5.73 -7.68
N GLU A 99 -10.70 5.44 -6.49
CA GLU A 99 -9.87 5.22 -5.30
C GLU A 99 -8.88 4.07 -5.53
N PHE A 100 -9.34 2.95 -6.08
CA PHE A 100 -8.46 1.82 -6.43
C PHE A 100 -7.44 2.17 -7.51
N VAL A 101 -7.82 2.95 -8.52
CA VAL A 101 -6.89 3.44 -9.54
C VAL A 101 -5.82 4.33 -8.92
N MET A 102 -6.21 5.26 -8.04
CA MET A 102 -5.27 6.14 -7.33
C MET A 102 -4.32 5.35 -6.43
N ILE A 103 -4.83 4.38 -5.69
CA ILE A 103 -4.03 3.50 -4.85
C ILE A 103 -3.03 2.72 -5.70
N ALA A 104 -3.46 2.15 -6.82
CA ALA A 104 -2.59 1.42 -7.72
C ALA A 104 -1.47 2.32 -8.28
N ALA A 105 -1.82 3.53 -8.70
CA ALA A 105 -0.85 4.50 -9.20
C ALA A 105 0.15 4.93 -8.11
N ALA A 106 -0.35 5.29 -6.92
CA ALA A 106 0.47 5.78 -5.82
C ALA A 106 1.37 4.69 -5.20
N SER A 107 0.96 3.43 -5.25
CA SER A 107 1.75 2.28 -4.77
C SER A 107 2.65 1.66 -5.84
N SER A 108 2.49 2.04 -7.11
CA SER A 108 3.33 1.52 -8.22
C SER A 108 4.84 1.71 -8.01
N PRO A 109 5.36 2.75 -7.31
CA PRO A 109 6.77 2.86 -7.01
C PRO A 109 7.35 1.71 -6.18
N ALA A 110 6.51 0.92 -5.49
CA ALA A 110 6.96 -0.31 -4.82
C ALA A 110 7.56 -1.33 -5.80
N PHE A 111 7.07 -1.39 -7.04
CA PHE A 111 7.63 -2.24 -8.10
C PHE A 111 9.02 -1.77 -8.52
N LEU A 112 9.22 -0.45 -8.60
CA LEU A 112 10.54 0.13 -8.87
C LEU A 112 11.51 -0.17 -7.74
N GLY A 113 11.08 -0.04 -6.48
CA GLY A 113 11.87 -0.40 -5.30
C GLY A 113 12.31 -1.88 -5.34
N ALA A 114 11.39 -2.78 -5.66
CA ALA A 114 11.69 -4.20 -5.81
C ALA A 114 12.67 -4.48 -6.97
N ALA A 115 12.55 -3.78 -8.09
CA ALA A 115 13.47 -3.89 -9.21
C ALA A 115 14.89 -3.41 -8.84
N VAL A 116 15.00 -2.25 -8.20
CA VAL A 116 16.28 -1.69 -7.71
C VAL A 116 16.96 -2.64 -6.74
N SER A 117 16.22 -3.31 -5.85
CA SER A 117 16.78 -4.33 -4.95
C SER A 117 17.48 -5.47 -5.69
N GLY A 118 17.02 -5.77 -6.92
CA GLY A 118 17.63 -6.75 -7.80
C GLY A 118 19.00 -6.31 -8.33
N LEU A 119 19.09 -5.05 -8.74
CA LEU A 119 20.33 -4.48 -9.27
C LEU A 119 21.41 -4.36 -8.18
N LEU A 120 21.02 -4.03 -6.95
CA LEU A 120 21.94 -3.93 -5.82
C LEU A 120 22.59 -5.29 -5.48
N LYS A 121 21.87 -6.40 -5.67
CA LYS A 121 22.42 -7.75 -5.46
C LYS A 121 23.45 -8.12 -6.54
N GLN A 122 23.23 -7.73 -7.78
CA GLN A 122 24.13 -8.05 -8.89
C GLN A 122 25.50 -7.37 -8.76
N ARG A 123 25.56 -6.17 -8.15
CA ARG A 123 26.80 -5.43 -7.95
C ARG A 123 27.73 -6.02 -6.87
N LYS A 124 27.23 -6.93 -6.03
CA LYS A 124 28.04 -7.57 -4.98
C LYS A 124 28.75 -8.85 -5.44
N VAL A 125 28.59 -9.19 -6.68
CA VAL A 125 29.28 -10.31 -7.34
C VAL A 125 30.35 -9.76 -8.29
#